data_a27c5d1e8d35e1b80964ceb78b3be4c2
#
_entry.id   a27c5d1e8d35e1b80964ceb78b3be4c2
#
_cell.length_a   1.000
_cell.length_b   1.000
_cell.length_c   1.000
_cell.angle_alpha   90.00
_cell.angle_beta   90.00
_cell.angle_gamma   90.00
#
_symmetry.space_group_name_H-M   'P 1'
#
loop_
_entity.id
_entity.type
_entity.pdbx_description
1 polymer ?
#
loop_
_entity_poly.entity_id
_entity_poly.type
_entity_poly.pdbx_seq_one_letter_code
_entity_poly.pdbx_strand_id
1 'polypeptide(L)' 'TLTFTNAAAGQSGNILLINSGGHTVSAHADVAINATALTALATAGTYHLAYYCSAASGNNTIAVSASGALT' A
#
# COMPACT_ATOMS: atom_id res chain seq x y z
N THR A 1 7.72 4.15 4.83
CA THR A 1 7.74 3.44 3.54
C THR A 1 6.90 2.18 3.62
N LEU A 2 6.02 2.01 2.65
CA LEU A 2 5.20 0.80 2.56
C LEU A 2 6.06 -0.34 2.02
N THR A 3 6.32 -1.34 2.86
CA THR A 3 7.17 -2.48 2.53
C THR A 3 6.50 -3.76 2.99
N PHE A 4 6.62 -4.82 2.18
CA PHE A 4 6.13 -6.14 2.53
C PHE A 4 7.32 -7.09 2.72
N THR A 5 7.36 -7.79 3.85
CA THR A 5 8.39 -8.78 4.15
C THR A 5 7.81 -10.17 4.01
N ASN A 6 8.66 -11.12 3.60
CA ASN A 6 8.26 -12.53 3.41
C ASN A 6 7.10 -12.69 2.42
N ALA A 7 7.06 -11.84 1.39
CA ALA A 7 6.04 -11.93 0.36
C ALA A 7 6.20 -13.21 -0.45
N ALA A 8 5.07 -13.83 -0.81
CA ALA A 8 5.06 -15.05 -1.62
C ALA A 8 4.05 -14.88 -2.75
N ALA A 9 4.37 -15.47 -3.91
CA ALA A 9 3.47 -15.42 -5.07
C ALA A 9 2.09 -15.97 -4.69
N GLY A 10 1.04 -15.26 -5.10
CA GLY A 10 -0.34 -15.62 -4.79
C GLY A 10 -0.84 -15.14 -3.43
N GLN A 11 0.02 -14.54 -2.62
CA GLN A 11 -0.37 -13.98 -1.33
C GLN A 11 -1.22 -12.73 -1.52
N SER A 12 -2.27 -12.60 -0.73
CA SER A 12 -3.14 -11.42 -0.75
C SER A 12 -3.63 -11.10 0.65
N GLY A 13 -4.13 -9.88 0.84
CA GLY A 13 -4.64 -9.50 2.15
C GLY A 13 -5.15 -8.06 2.17
N ASN A 14 -5.50 -7.63 3.37
CA ASN A 14 -6.03 -6.30 3.63
C ASN A 14 -5.22 -5.63 4.73
N ILE A 15 -5.09 -4.30 4.62
CA ILE A 15 -4.36 -3.48 5.58
C ILE A 15 -5.24 -2.30 5.97
N LEU A 16 -5.32 -2.01 7.25
CA LEU A 16 -5.91 -0.77 7.73
C LEU A 16 -4.78 0.22 8.02
N LEU A 17 -4.72 1.29 7.24
CA LEU A 17 -3.71 2.32 7.41
C LEU A 17 -4.33 3.50 8.17
N ILE A 18 -3.76 3.83 9.31
CA ILE A 18 -4.17 4.99 10.11
C ILE A 18 -3.06 6.03 10.04
N ASN A 19 -3.35 7.17 9.41
CA ASN A 19 -2.42 8.28 9.29
C ASN A 19 -2.95 9.45 10.10
N SER A 20 -2.64 9.47 11.38
CA SER A 20 -3.20 10.46 12.30
C SER A 20 -2.52 11.82 12.20
N GLY A 21 -1.31 11.88 11.69
CA GLY A 21 -0.53 13.13 11.61
C GLY A 21 -0.41 13.71 10.22
N GLY A 22 -1.04 13.11 9.20
CA GLY A 22 -0.90 13.57 7.83
C GLY A 22 0.51 13.38 7.27
N HIS A 23 1.18 12.31 7.66
CA HIS A 23 2.55 12.02 7.22
C HIS A 23 2.59 11.50 5.79
N THR A 24 3.63 11.88 5.05
CA THR A 24 3.85 11.39 3.69
C THR A 24 4.07 9.87 3.72
N VAL A 25 3.39 9.16 2.82
CA VAL A 25 3.55 7.71 2.65
C VAL A 25 4.32 7.48 1.37
N SER A 26 5.37 6.66 1.45
CA SER A 26 6.13 6.24 0.28
C SER A 26 6.03 4.73 0.12
N ALA A 27 6.31 4.23 -1.08
CA ALA A 27 6.23 2.81 -1.38
C ALA A 27 7.61 2.28 -1.77
N HIS A 28 7.93 1.06 -1.31
CA HIS A 28 9.13 0.34 -1.75
C HIS A 28 9.02 0.02 -3.24
N ALA A 29 10.16 -0.17 -3.92
CA ALA A 29 10.19 -0.43 -5.35
C ALA A 29 9.39 -1.68 -5.76
N ASP A 30 9.22 -2.65 -4.85
CA ASP A 30 8.44 -3.86 -5.10
C ASP A 30 6.93 -3.61 -5.11
N VAL A 31 6.48 -2.47 -4.61
CA VAL A 31 5.06 -2.15 -4.47
C VAL A 31 4.59 -1.35 -5.68
N ALA A 32 3.54 -1.84 -6.34
CA ALA A 32 2.87 -1.13 -7.42
C ALA A 32 1.59 -0.51 -6.87
N ILE A 33 1.57 0.80 -6.75
CA ILE A 33 0.41 1.54 -6.28
C ILE A 33 0.22 2.78 -7.17
N ASN A 34 -1.03 3.11 -7.48
CA ASN A 34 -1.33 4.29 -8.25
C ASN A 34 -0.76 5.54 -7.57
N ALA A 35 -0.05 6.39 -8.32
CA ALA A 35 0.62 7.56 -7.75
C ALA A 35 -0.37 8.54 -7.12
N THR A 36 -1.55 8.72 -7.70
CA THR A 36 -2.59 9.58 -7.14
C THR A 36 -3.10 9.01 -5.81
N ALA A 37 -3.30 7.69 -5.72
CA ALA A 37 -3.73 7.05 -4.49
C ALA A 37 -2.65 7.17 -3.41
N LEU A 38 -1.38 6.96 -3.76
CA LEU A 38 -0.27 7.09 -2.82
C LEU A 38 -0.18 8.50 -2.25
N THR A 39 -0.34 9.51 -3.10
CA THR A 39 -0.34 10.91 -2.66
C THR A 39 -1.51 11.20 -1.73
N ALA A 40 -2.69 10.65 -2.01
CA ALA A 40 -3.88 10.84 -1.18
C ALA A 40 -3.70 10.26 0.23
N LEU A 41 -2.90 9.21 0.39
CA LEU A 41 -2.65 8.60 1.70
C LEU A 41 -1.88 9.52 2.65
N ALA A 42 -1.27 10.58 2.15
CA ALA A 42 -0.56 11.56 2.99
C ALA A 42 -1.49 12.46 3.80
N THR A 43 -2.77 12.52 3.44
CA THR A 43 -3.76 13.28 4.20
C THR A 43 -4.18 12.48 5.43
N ALA A 44 -4.31 13.17 6.58
CA ALA A 44 -4.73 12.51 7.82
C ALA A 44 -6.07 11.79 7.62
N GLY A 45 -6.17 10.57 8.12
CA GLY A 45 -7.38 9.76 8.00
C GLY A 45 -7.07 8.27 8.10
N THR A 46 -8.12 7.47 7.96
CA THR A 46 -8.03 6.01 7.97
C THR A 46 -8.34 5.49 6.58
N TYR A 47 -7.51 4.56 6.09
CA TYR A 47 -7.62 4.01 4.75
C TYR A 47 -7.60 2.50 4.79
N HIS A 48 -8.34 1.87 3.88
CA HIS A 48 -8.30 0.43 3.66
C HIS A 48 -7.47 0.15 2.41
N LEU A 49 -6.43 -0.68 2.56
CA LEU A 49 -5.59 -1.10 1.45
C LEU A 49 -5.80 -2.59 1.21
N ALA A 50 -5.87 -2.97 -0.06
CA ALA A 50 -5.87 -4.36 -0.46
C ALA A 50 -4.63 -4.64 -1.30
N TYR A 51 -4.01 -5.81 -1.13
CA TYR A 51 -2.81 -6.15 -1.88
C TYR A 51 -2.86 -7.57 -2.44
N TYR A 52 -2.14 -7.76 -3.55
CA TYR A 52 -1.91 -9.06 -4.14
C TYR A 52 -0.44 -9.15 -4.55
N CYS A 53 0.23 -10.22 -4.14
CA CYS A 53 1.62 -10.47 -4.48
C CYS A 53 1.70 -11.42 -5.67
N SER A 54 2.25 -10.96 -6.80
CA SER A 54 2.37 -11.78 -8.01
C SER A 54 3.66 -12.60 -8.04
N ALA A 55 4.69 -12.19 -7.28
CA ALA A 55 5.96 -12.89 -7.22
C ALA A 55 6.64 -12.60 -5.87
N ALA A 56 7.52 -13.50 -5.44
CA ALA A 56 8.20 -13.38 -4.16
C ALA A 56 9.19 -12.21 -4.11
N SER A 57 9.69 -11.76 -5.26
CA SER A 57 10.64 -10.65 -5.35
C SER A 57 10.55 -9.98 -6.71
N GLY A 58 11.07 -8.77 -6.80
CA GLY A 58 11.11 -8.00 -8.03
C GLY A 58 10.31 -6.71 -7.93
N ASN A 59 10.59 -5.77 -8.82
CA ASN A 59 9.89 -4.48 -8.84
C ASN A 59 8.44 -4.65 -9.29
N ASN A 60 7.53 -3.90 -8.67
CA ASN A 60 6.11 -3.88 -9.01
C ASN A 60 5.45 -5.28 -8.93
N THR A 61 5.91 -6.12 -8.00
CA THR A 61 5.35 -7.47 -7.83
C THR A 61 4.18 -7.51 -6.84
N ILE A 62 4.01 -6.46 -6.03
CA ILE A 62 2.94 -6.38 -5.04
C ILE A 62 2.00 -5.26 -5.46
N ALA A 63 0.85 -5.64 -6.00
CA ALA A 63 -0.17 -4.69 -6.42
C ALA A 63 -0.99 -4.25 -5.20
N VAL A 64 -1.07 -2.93 -4.99
CA VAL A 64 -1.82 -2.36 -3.86
C VAL A 64 -2.88 -1.41 -4.40
N SER A 65 -4.09 -1.56 -3.89
CA SER A 65 -5.18 -0.60 -4.14
C SER A 65 -5.63 0.01 -2.81
N ALA A 66 -6.03 1.27 -2.85
CA ALA A 66 -6.40 2.01 -1.65
C ALA A 66 -7.80 2.60 -1.78
N SER A 67 -8.56 2.58 -0.68
CA SER A 67 -9.81 3.33 -0.60
C SER A 67 -9.53 4.83 -0.45
N GLY A 68 -10.55 5.66 -0.59
CA GLY A 68 -10.48 7.03 -0.10
C GLY A 68 -10.48 7.05 1.43
N ALA A 69 -10.29 8.22 2.02
CA ALA A 69 -10.30 8.37 3.47
C ALA A 69 -11.64 7.91 4.04
N LEU A 70 -11.59 7.03 5.04
CA LEU A 70 -12.79 6.47 5.67
C LEU A 70 -13.26 7.30 6.88
N THR A 71 -12.36 8.10 7.42
CA THR A 71 -12.67 8.96 8.57
C THR A 71 -12.03 10.33 8.42
#